data_0be11b315fd39abcad4a078b8679b172
#
_entry.id   0be11b315fd39abcad4a078b8679b172
#
_cell.length_a   1.000
_cell.length_b   1.000
_cell.length_c   1.000
_cell.angle_alpha   90.00
_cell.angle_beta   90.00
_cell.angle_gamma   90.00
#
_symmetry.space_group_name_H-M   'P 1'
#
loop_
_entity.id
_entity.type
_entity.pdbx_description
1 polymer ?
#
loop_
_entity_poly.entity_id
_entity_poly.type
_entity_poly.pdbx_seq_one_letter_code
_entity_poly.pdbx_strand_id
1 'polypeptide(L)'
;FTELPELKAQTLGFRSYLKTSNYSKLTFEYHHISEYRRGGDRLNRPPHEADIAEQLNHSIDGGGLNYSLFTPDEKHRVNVYVSAQHIGRDSYYGTEQNLNAYGETEDLTVVAGTQYIYSFDKCLFMPADLTAGIEYNYDNLRDEMKGYNRKTRQEVHTESAFLQNEWKNDRWSILVGGRLDKHNLIDHVIFSPRANLRFNPVRDVNLRLSYSSGFRAPQTYDEDLHVAAVGGEATMIRQAENLREE
;
A
#
# COMPACT_ATOMS: atom_id res chain seq x y z
N PHE A 1 5.69 -29.08 -17.80
CA PHE A 1 5.76 -27.62 -17.59
C PHE A 1 4.35 -27.06 -17.62
N THR A 2 3.93 -26.28 -16.64
CA THR A 2 2.62 -25.63 -16.61
C THR A 2 2.84 -24.12 -16.74
N GLU A 3 2.11 -23.49 -17.67
CA GLU A 3 2.08 -22.02 -17.80
C GLU A 3 1.29 -21.37 -16.64
N LEU A 4 0.36 -22.13 -16.04
CA LEU A 4 -0.42 -21.66 -14.90
C LEU A 4 0.09 -22.35 -13.62
N PRO A 5 0.42 -21.60 -12.57
CA PRO A 5 0.85 -22.17 -11.30
C PRO A 5 -0.33 -22.86 -10.58
N GLU A 6 -0.01 -23.89 -9.81
CA GLU A 6 -0.92 -24.38 -8.78
C GLU A 6 -1.05 -23.29 -7.71
N LEU A 7 -2.27 -22.90 -7.36
CA LEU A 7 -2.57 -21.89 -6.36
C LEU A 7 -3.48 -22.48 -5.27
N LYS A 8 -3.06 -22.31 -4.01
CA LYS A 8 -3.91 -22.59 -2.84
C LYS A 8 -3.86 -21.36 -1.95
N ALA A 9 -5.02 -20.76 -1.68
CA ALA A 9 -5.10 -19.59 -0.82
C ALA A 9 -6.21 -19.78 0.23
N GLN A 10 -5.93 -19.34 1.45
CA GLN A 10 -6.89 -19.28 2.54
C GLN A 10 -6.84 -17.89 3.17
N THR A 11 -8.01 -17.32 3.39
CA THR A 11 -8.13 -16.00 4.03
C THR A 11 -9.08 -16.10 5.20
N LEU A 12 -8.64 -15.63 6.35
CA LEU A 12 -9.45 -15.47 7.56
C LEU A 12 -9.37 -14.00 7.98
N GLY A 13 -10.49 -13.40 8.36
CA GLY A 13 -10.48 -12.04 8.86
C GLY A 13 -11.75 -11.71 9.63
N PHE A 14 -11.67 -10.68 10.45
CA PHE A 14 -12.81 -10.14 11.14
C PHE A 14 -12.70 -8.63 11.31
N ARG A 15 -13.86 -7.98 11.43
CA ARG A 15 -13.96 -6.56 11.74
C ARG A 15 -14.97 -6.37 12.88
N SER A 16 -14.58 -5.57 13.85
CA SER A 16 -15.37 -5.26 15.05
C SER A 16 -15.61 -3.75 15.16
N TYR A 17 -16.77 -3.40 15.67
CA TYR A 17 -17.18 -2.00 15.85
C TYR A 17 -17.65 -1.79 17.30
N LEU A 18 -17.07 -0.81 17.97
CA LEU A 18 -17.45 -0.39 19.30
C LEU A 18 -17.89 1.08 19.26
N LYS A 19 -19.14 1.36 19.57
CA LYS A 19 -19.60 2.73 19.85
C LYS A 19 -19.08 3.12 21.24
N THR A 20 -18.14 4.04 21.31
CA THR A 20 -17.59 4.56 22.56
C THR A 20 -18.43 5.70 23.13
N SER A 21 -19.19 6.38 22.27
CA SER A 21 -20.23 7.35 22.62
C SER A 21 -21.26 7.47 21.48
N ASN A 22 -22.24 8.38 21.64
CA ASN A 22 -23.18 8.69 20.54
C ASN A 22 -22.49 9.32 19.33
N TYR A 23 -21.31 9.87 19.52
CA TYR A 23 -20.56 10.64 18.51
C TYR A 23 -19.19 10.06 18.19
N SER A 24 -18.88 8.86 18.70
CA SER A 24 -17.60 8.24 18.46
C SER A 24 -17.69 6.72 18.30
N LYS A 25 -16.81 6.21 17.46
CA LYS A 25 -16.72 4.80 17.09
C LYS A 25 -15.27 4.35 16.98
N LEU A 26 -14.94 3.24 17.62
CA LEU A 26 -13.72 2.50 17.41
C LEU A 26 -14.00 1.34 16.47
N THR A 27 -13.18 1.19 15.46
CA THR A 27 -13.18 0.03 14.54
C THR A 27 -11.86 -0.70 14.71
N PHE A 28 -11.93 -2.00 14.87
CA PHE A 28 -10.78 -2.90 14.85
C PHE A 28 -10.95 -3.91 13.72
N GLU A 29 -9.88 -4.18 12.97
CA GLU A 29 -9.86 -5.20 11.95
C GLU A 29 -8.56 -6.01 11.99
N TYR A 30 -8.69 -7.27 11.61
CA TYR A 30 -7.57 -8.20 11.45
C TYR A 30 -7.87 -9.14 10.30
N HIS A 31 -6.84 -9.49 9.56
CA HIS A 31 -6.89 -10.56 8.56
C HIS A 31 -5.58 -11.34 8.52
N HIS A 32 -5.72 -12.61 8.19
CA HIS A 32 -4.63 -13.51 7.89
C HIS A 32 -4.86 -14.13 6.51
N ILE A 33 -3.80 -14.16 5.69
CA ILE A 33 -3.81 -14.79 4.37
C ILE A 33 -2.65 -15.77 4.32
N SER A 34 -2.94 -17.02 3.99
CA SER A 34 -1.93 -18.02 3.65
C SER A 34 -2.07 -18.39 2.18
N GLU A 35 -1.00 -18.26 1.43
CA GLU A 35 -1.00 -18.52 0.00
C GLU A 35 0.19 -19.40 -0.38
N TYR A 36 -0.08 -20.45 -1.14
CA TYR A 36 0.89 -21.32 -1.77
C TYR A 36 0.76 -21.21 -3.28
N ARG A 37 1.87 -20.99 -3.97
CA ARG A 37 1.97 -21.03 -5.44
C ARG A 37 3.10 -21.95 -5.85
N ARG A 38 2.89 -22.73 -6.89
CA ARG A 38 3.87 -23.65 -7.45
C ARG A 38 3.74 -23.73 -8.97
N GLY A 39 4.78 -23.32 -9.69
CA GLY A 39 4.92 -23.43 -11.14
C GLY A 39 6.12 -24.27 -11.53
N GLY A 40 6.25 -24.57 -12.83
CA GLY A 40 7.33 -25.35 -13.39
C GLY A 40 6.95 -26.79 -13.71
N ASP A 41 7.92 -27.68 -13.64
CA ASP A 41 7.72 -29.12 -13.85
C ASP A 41 7.73 -29.90 -12.52
N ARG A 42 7.44 -31.20 -12.58
CA ARG A 42 7.46 -32.13 -11.42
C ARG A 42 6.73 -31.57 -10.19
N LEU A 43 5.52 -31.05 -10.37
CA LEU A 43 4.72 -30.42 -9.32
C LEU A 43 4.48 -31.30 -8.07
N ASN A 44 4.60 -32.62 -8.19
CA ASN A 44 4.46 -33.59 -7.12
C ASN A 44 5.73 -33.85 -6.30
N ARG A 45 6.82 -33.12 -6.60
CA ARG A 45 8.11 -33.21 -5.90
C ARG A 45 8.51 -31.88 -5.28
N PRO A 46 9.45 -31.86 -4.32
CA PRO A 46 10.07 -30.62 -3.85
C PRO A 46 10.61 -29.76 -5.01
N PRO A 47 10.59 -28.43 -4.92
CA PRO A 47 10.96 -27.58 -6.04
C PRO A 47 12.44 -27.77 -6.49
N HIS A 48 13.32 -28.11 -5.57
CA HIS A 48 14.74 -28.38 -5.89
C HIS A 48 14.98 -29.74 -6.57
N GLU A 49 13.96 -30.57 -6.73
CA GLU A 49 14.04 -31.80 -7.54
C GLU A 49 13.46 -31.63 -8.94
N ALA A 50 12.95 -30.43 -9.26
CA ALA A 50 12.46 -30.06 -10.58
C ALA A 50 13.57 -29.56 -11.49
N ASP A 51 13.39 -29.67 -12.80
CA ASP A 51 14.35 -29.13 -13.76
C ASP A 51 14.20 -27.60 -13.86
N ILE A 52 12.97 -27.09 -13.70
CA ILE A 52 12.67 -25.69 -13.51
C ILE A 52 11.49 -25.55 -12.55
N ALA A 53 11.62 -24.67 -11.54
CA ALA A 53 10.59 -24.48 -10.56
C ALA A 53 10.56 -23.06 -10.01
N GLU A 54 9.34 -22.58 -9.78
CA GLU A 54 9.03 -21.43 -8.96
C GLU A 54 8.03 -21.85 -7.88
N GLN A 55 8.35 -21.55 -6.62
CA GLN A 55 7.45 -21.80 -5.50
C GLN A 55 7.45 -20.63 -4.55
N LEU A 56 6.26 -20.25 -4.08
CA LEU A 56 6.04 -19.21 -3.09
C LEU A 56 5.11 -19.71 -2.00
N ASN A 57 5.48 -19.48 -0.74
CA ASN A 57 4.63 -19.62 0.41
C ASN A 57 4.53 -18.25 1.08
N HIS A 58 3.37 -17.63 1.08
CA HIS A 58 3.12 -16.37 1.77
C HIS A 58 2.31 -16.61 3.05
N SER A 59 2.72 -15.93 4.11
CA SER A 59 1.95 -15.72 5.32
C SER A 59 1.81 -14.22 5.53
N ILE A 60 0.60 -13.70 5.46
CA ILE A 60 0.32 -12.27 5.56
C ILE A 60 -0.61 -12.07 6.75
N ASP A 61 -0.17 -11.30 7.73
CA ASP A 61 -0.95 -10.87 8.87
C ASP A 61 -1.11 -9.37 8.83
N GLY A 62 -2.35 -8.89 8.82
CA GLY A 62 -2.64 -7.47 8.75
C GLY A 62 -3.79 -7.08 9.67
N GLY A 63 -3.77 -5.83 10.11
CA GLY A 63 -4.83 -5.31 10.93
C GLY A 63 -4.72 -3.83 11.20
N GLY A 64 -5.75 -3.29 11.86
CA GLY A 64 -5.76 -1.86 12.15
C GLY A 64 -6.80 -1.45 13.18
N LEU A 65 -6.58 -0.28 13.72
CA LEU A 65 -7.48 0.46 14.59
C LEU A 65 -7.84 1.78 13.94
N ASN A 66 -9.12 2.12 13.96
CA ASN A 66 -9.61 3.41 13.51
C ASN A 66 -10.56 3.98 14.55
N TYR A 67 -10.28 5.18 15.04
CA TYR A 67 -11.15 5.93 15.94
C TYR A 67 -11.71 7.14 15.21
N SER A 68 -13.03 7.20 15.10
CA SER A 68 -13.78 8.30 14.48
C SER A 68 -14.58 9.04 15.54
N LEU A 69 -14.46 10.35 15.57
CA LEU A 69 -15.18 11.27 16.46
C LEU A 69 -15.83 12.37 15.63
N PHE A 70 -17.06 12.74 15.96
CA PHE A 70 -17.74 13.92 15.40
C PHE A 70 -18.51 14.64 16.50
N THR A 71 -18.68 15.95 16.31
CA THR A 71 -19.42 16.77 17.25
C THR A 71 -20.94 16.67 17.00
N PRO A 72 -21.79 16.98 18.02
CA PRO A 72 -23.25 16.94 17.88
C PRO A 72 -23.80 17.82 16.75
N ASP A 73 -23.12 18.91 16.43
CA ASP A 73 -23.46 19.82 15.33
C ASP A 73 -22.94 19.35 13.96
N GLU A 74 -22.26 18.17 13.92
CA GLU A 74 -21.65 17.55 12.74
C GLU A 74 -20.59 18.41 12.01
N LYS A 75 -20.20 19.54 12.61
CA LYS A 75 -19.22 20.46 12.00
C LYS A 75 -17.79 19.98 12.12
N HIS A 76 -17.47 19.25 13.16
CA HIS A 76 -16.11 18.75 13.43
C HIS A 76 -16.10 17.23 13.33
N ARG A 77 -15.20 16.71 12.54
CA ARG A 77 -14.92 15.27 12.44
C ARG A 77 -13.43 15.01 12.58
N VAL A 78 -13.05 14.10 13.46
CA VAL A 78 -11.68 13.64 13.66
C VAL A 78 -11.62 12.16 13.37
N ASN A 79 -10.60 11.75 12.66
CA ASN A 79 -10.29 10.36 12.41
C ASN A 79 -8.84 10.10 12.77
N VAL A 80 -8.58 9.12 13.63
CA VAL A 80 -7.23 8.67 14.01
C VAL A 80 -7.14 7.19 13.67
N TYR A 81 -6.09 6.81 12.97
CA TYR A 81 -5.92 5.43 12.53
C TYR A 81 -4.48 4.96 12.64
N VAL A 82 -4.33 3.67 12.84
CA VAL A 82 -3.10 2.92 12.71
C VAL A 82 -3.40 1.58 12.08
N SER A 83 -2.61 1.17 11.12
CA SER A 83 -2.64 -0.16 10.52
C SER A 83 -1.23 -0.69 10.38
N ALA A 84 -1.11 -2.01 10.46
CA ALA A 84 0.15 -2.72 10.23
C ALA A 84 -0.10 -3.99 9.43
N GLN A 85 0.85 -4.35 8.59
CA GLN A 85 0.88 -5.60 7.85
C GLN A 85 2.27 -6.19 7.94
N HIS A 86 2.34 -7.47 8.25
CA HIS A 86 3.56 -8.28 8.19
C HIS A 86 3.40 -9.35 7.13
N ILE A 87 4.41 -9.48 6.28
CA ILE A 87 4.49 -10.49 5.22
C ILE A 87 5.72 -11.34 5.48
N GLY A 88 5.52 -12.65 5.68
CA GLY A 88 6.56 -13.66 5.61
C GLY A 88 6.42 -14.43 4.29
N ARG A 89 7.51 -14.58 3.54
CA ARG A 89 7.52 -15.30 2.28
C ARG A 89 8.72 -16.24 2.20
N ASP A 90 8.46 -17.55 2.07
CA ASP A 90 9.45 -18.51 1.62
C ASP A 90 9.34 -18.66 0.11
N SER A 91 10.45 -18.59 -0.60
CA SER A 91 10.51 -18.66 -2.05
C SER A 91 11.50 -19.69 -2.53
N TYR A 92 11.27 -20.21 -3.72
CA TYR A 92 12.22 -20.97 -4.50
C TYR A 92 12.14 -20.52 -5.95
N TYR A 93 13.29 -20.12 -6.53
CA TYR A 93 13.42 -19.76 -7.94
C TYR A 93 14.64 -20.50 -8.50
N GLY A 94 14.44 -21.65 -9.08
CA GLY A 94 15.56 -22.48 -9.46
C GLY A 94 15.38 -23.28 -10.74
N THR A 95 16.54 -23.59 -11.36
CA THR A 95 16.69 -24.51 -12.50
C THR A 95 17.75 -25.56 -12.16
N GLU A 96 17.77 -26.66 -12.93
CA GLU A 96 18.79 -27.70 -12.83
C GLU A 96 18.94 -28.29 -11.41
N GLN A 97 17.82 -28.40 -10.68
CA GLN A 97 17.77 -29.00 -9.35
C GLN A 97 18.67 -28.30 -8.30
N ASN A 98 18.76 -26.97 -8.38
CA ASN A 98 19.60 -26.17 -7.50
C ASN A 98 19.08 -26.15 -6.05
N LEU A 99 19.78 -26.78 -5.13
CA LEU A 99 19.47 -26.82 -3.70
C LEU A 99 19.60 -25.46 -2.99
N ASN A 100 20.28 -24.49 -3.58
CA ASN A 100 20.55 -23.20 -2.97
C ASN A 100 19.59 -22.09 -3.45
N ALA A 101 18.63 -22.41 -4.32
CA ALA A 101 17.72 -21.43 -4.91
C ALA A 101 16.54 -21.03 -4.00
N TYR A 102 16.62 -21.35 -2.71
CA TYR A 102 15.66 -20.92 -1.70
C TYR A 102 15.94 -19.50 -1.22
N GLY A 103 14.87 -18.77 -0.95
CA GLY A 103 14.90 -17.41 -0.40
C GLY A 103 13.87 -17.23 0.69
N GLU A 104 14.12 -16.25 1.55
CA GLU A 104 13.24 -15.84 2.65
C GLU A 104 13.08 -14.33 2.59
N THR A 105 11.83 -13.86 2.69
CA THR A 105 11.51 -12.44 2.69
C THR A 105 10.63 -12.12 3.89
N GLU A 106 10.97 -11.06 4.60
CA GLU A 106 10.13 -10.46 5.65
C GLU A 106 9.89 -9.00 5.30
N ASP A 107 8.65 -8.57 5.41
CA ASP A 107 8.26 -7.18 5.21
C ASP A 107 7.28 -6.74 6.29
N LEU A 108 7.54 -5.58 6.88
CA LEU A 108 6.67 -4.93 7.86
C LEU A 108 6.31 -3.54 7.39
N THR A 109 5.04 -3.34 7.06
CA THR A 109 4.47 -2.03 6.73
C THR A 109 3.62 -1.52 7.89
N VAL A 110 3.79 -0.26 8.29
CA VAL A 110 2.98 0.43 9.30
C VAL A 110 2.53 1.78 8.76
N VAL A 111 1.23 2.06 8.88
CA VAL A 111 0.65 3.36 8.54
C VAL A 111 -0.08 3.91 9.74
N ALA A 112 0.22 5.15 10.13
CA ALA A 112 -0.48 5.84 11.21
C ALA A 112 -0.80 7.28 10.78
N GLY A 113 -1.98 7.76 11.14
CA GLY A 113 -2.35 9.11 10.76
C GLY A 113 -3.53 9.68 11.53
N THR A 114 -3.74 10.96 11.33
CA THR A 114 -4.91 11.67 11.81
C THR A 114 -5.42 12.62 10.75
N GLN A 115 -6.73 12.72 10.68
CA GLN A 115 -7.44 13.62 9.78
C GLN A 115 -8.50 14.39 10.56
N TYR A 116 -8.53 15.69 10.34
CA TYR A 116 -9.55 16.58 10.87
C TYR A 116 -10.33 17.21 9.72
N ILE A 117 -11.65 17.23 9.84
CA ILE A 117 -12.54 17.85 8.86
C ILE A 117 -13.41 18.88 9.60
N TYR A 118 -13.46 20.08 9.06
CA TYR A 118 -14.36 21.13 9.51
C TYR A 118 -15.34 21.52 8.40
N SER A 119 -16.63 21.43 8.69
CA SER A 119 -17.70 21.76 7.77
C SER A 119 -18.18 23.20 8.00
N PHE A 120 -17.93 24.08 7.01
CA PHE A 120 -18.41 25.45 7.01
C PHE A 120 -19.81 25.52 6.40
N ASP A 121 -20.73 26.22 7.04
CA ASP A 121 -22.03 26.54 6.44
C ASP A 121 -21.83 27.41 5.18
N LYS A 122 -20.78 28.27 5.18
CA LYS A 122 -20.32 29.02 4.03
C LYS A 122 -18.84 29.38 4.18
N CYS A 123 -18.05 29.07 3.17
CA CYS A 123 -16.67 29.48 3.04
C CYS A 123 -16.47 30.14 1.68
N LEU A 124 -16.17 31.45 1.66
CA LEU A 124 -16.12 32.31 0.49
C LEU A 124 -17.49 32.42 -0.21
N PHE A 125 -17.87 31.47 -1.04
CA PHE A 125 -19.06 31.55 -1.91
C PHE A 125 -20.04 30.38 -1.76
N MET A 126 -19.61 29.25 -1.20
CA MET A 126 -20.46 28.05 -1.00
C MET A 126 -20.18 27.38 0.37
N PRO A 127 -21.05 26.47 0.83
CA PRO A 127 -20.70 25.52 1.90
C PRO A 127 -19.41 24.77 1.53
N ALA A 128 -18.58 24.48 2.51
CA ALA A 128 -17.32 23.81 2.25
C ALA A 128 -16.88 22.90 3.39
N ASP A 129 -16.13 21.84 3.05
CA ASP A 129 -15.42 20.99 3.99
C ASP A 129 -13.91 21.24 3.86
N LEU A 130 -13.30 21.76 4.91
CA LEU A 130 -11.85 21.86 5.04
C LEU A 130 -11.33 20.59 5.68
N THR A 131 -10.40 19.91 5.02
CA THR A 131 -9.75 18.70 5.53
C THR A 131 -8.26 18.96 5.69
N ALA A 132 -7.73 18.69 6.88
CA ALA A 132 -6.30 18.71 7.18
C ALA A 132 -5.89 17.39 7.84
N GLY A 133 -4.68 16.94 7.62
CA GLY A 133 -4.18 15.73 8.25
C GLY A 133 -2.68 15.57 8.15
N ILE A 134 -2.20 14.65 8.96
CA ILE A 134 -0.82 14.16 8.96
C ILE A 134 -0.83 12.64 8.89
N GLU A 135 0.18 12.07 8.27
CA GLU A 135 0.33 10.63 8.09
C GLU A 135 1.80 10.25 8.16
N TYR A 136 2.06 9.12 8.76
CA TYR A 136 3.37 8.47 8.80
C TYR A 136 3.25 7.08 8.20
N ASN A 137 4.10 6.80 7.22
CA ASN A 137 4.26 5.47 6.62
C ASN A 137 5.65 4.95 6.95
N TYR A 138 5.72 3.70 7.36
CA TYR A 138 6.94 2.95 7.62
C TYR A 138 6.89 1.62 6.88
N ASP A 139 8.00 1.25 6.27
CA ASP A 139 8.17 -0.01 5.54
C ASP A 139 9.59 -0.55 5.80
N ASN A 140 9.71 -1.83 6.14
CA ASN A 140 10.99 -2.49 6.43
C ASN A 140 11.01 -3.86 5.77
N LEU A 141 11.69 -3.90 4.64
CA LEU A 141 11.88 -5.10 3.84
C LEU A 141 13.25 -5.74 4.11
N ARG A 142 13.22 -7.05 4.30
CA ARG A 142 14.41 -7.91 4.33
C ARG A 142 14.19 -9.09 3.39
N ASP A 143 15.11 -9.27 2.45
CA ASP A 143 15.07 -10.37 1.50
C ASP A 143 16.44 -11.03 1.41
N GLU A 144 16.49 -12.34 1.52
CA GLU A 144 17.72 -13.13 1.44
C GLU A 144 17.57 -14.34 0.51
N MET A 145 18.39 -14.42 -0.51
CA MET A 145 18.53 -15.58 -1.39
C MET A 145 19.97 -16.08 -1.40
N LYS A 146 20.27 -17.06 -0.56
CA LYS A 146 21.64 -17.54 -0.29
C LYS A 146 22.34 -18.07 -1.52
N GLY A 147 21.64 -18.82 -2.37
CA GLY A 147 22.22 -19.42 -3.58
C GLY A 147 22.65 -18.40 -4.62
N TYR A 148 22.08 -17.22 -4.60
CA TYR A 148 22.42 -16.11 -5.51
C TYR A 148 23.25 -15.03 -4.81
N ASN A 149 23.68 -15.26 -3.54
CA ASN A 149 24.37 -14.29 -2.69
C ASN A 149 23.67 -12.92 -2.67
N ARG A 150 22.34 -12.94 -2.66
CA ARG A 150 21.51 -11.75 -2.66
C ARG A 150 20.98 -11.49 -1.25
N LYS A 151 21.23 -10.27 -0.78
CA LYS A 151 20.65 -9.74 0.46
C LYS A 151 20.18 -8.32 0.19
N THR A 152 18.88 -8.12 0.33
CA THR A 152 18.25 -6.81 0.21
C THR A 152 17.75 -6.41 1.60
N ARG A 153 18.06 -5.20 2.01
CA ARG A 153 17.50 -4.57 3.22
C ARG A 153 17.12 -3.16 2.84
N GLN A 154 15.87 -2.82 3.06
CA GLN A 154 15.37 -1.49 2.79
C GLN A 154 14.47 -1.05 3.93
N GLU A 155 14.77 0.11 4.49
CA GLU A 155 13.94 0.77 5.49
C GLU A 155 13.53 2.12 4.92
N VAL A 156 12.23 2.29 4.77
CA VAL A 156 11.61 3.46 4.18
C VAL A 156 10.64 4.07 5.17
N HIS A 157 10.68 5.37 5.31
CA HIS A 157 9.63 6.10 6.01
C HIS A 157 9.29 7.41 5.30
N THR A 158 8.02 7.76 5.37
CA THR A 158 7.49 8.98 4.78
C THR A 158 6.62 9.70 5.80
N GLU A 159 6.96 10.94 6.07
CA GLU A 159 6.16 11.86 6.87
C GLU A 159 5.38 12.77 5.94
N SER A 160 4.08 12.90 6.17
CA SER A 160 3.19 13.61 5.26
C SER A 160 2.28 14.57 6.00
N ALA A 161 2.00 15.69 5.36
CA ALA A 161 0.96 16.62 5.78
C ALA A 161 0.12 17.03 4.59
N PHE A 162 -1.19 17.13 4.75
CA PHE A 162 -2.07 17.53 3.66
C PHE A 162 -3.14 18.51 4.12
N LEU A 163 -3.55 19.35 3.18
CA LEU A 163 -4.65 20.29 3.35
C LEU A 163 -5.45 20.36 2.05
N GLN A 164 -6.78 20.28 2.18
CA GLN A 164 -7.69 20.45 1.04
C GLN A 164 -8.99 21.09 1.49
N ASN A 165 -9.62 21.81 0.56
CA ASN A 165 -10.96 22.35 0.76
C ASN A 165 -11.87 21.94 -0.40
N GLU A 166 -13.07 21.47 -0.08
CA GLU A 166 -14.10 21.12 -1.03
C GLU A 166 -15.30 22.04 -0.84
N TRP A 167 -15.57 22.90 -1.81
CA TRP A 167 -16.80 23.68 -1.93
C TRP A 167 -17.85 22.86 -2.65
N LYS A 168 -19.04 22.71 -2.09
CA LYS A 168 -20.05 21.86 -2.72
C LYS A 168 -21.48 22.37 -2.55
N ASN A 169 -22.28 22.16 -3.59
CA ASN A 169 -23.72 22.26 -3.63
C ASN A 169 -24.32 21.20 -4.57
N ASP A 170 -25.60 21.25 -4.85
CA ASP A 170 -26.28 20.29 -5.71
C ASP A 170 -25.69 20.21 -7.14
N ARG A 171 -25.25 21.35 -7.67
CA ARG A 171 -24.75 21.46 -9.03
C ARG A 171 -23.23 21.34 -9.15
N TRP A 172 -22.49 21.83 -8.16
CA TRP A 172 -21.04 21.97 -8.21
C TRP A 172 -20.37 21.28 -7.02
N SER A 173 -19.23 20.68 -7.27
CA SER A 173 -18.23 20.38 -6.25
C SER A 173 -16.88 20.77 -6.81
N ILE A 174 -16.15 21.61 -6.05
CA ILE A 174 -14.82 22.11 -6.40
C ILE A 174 -13.90 21.76 -5.25
N LEU A 175 -12.94 20.89 -5.49
CA LEU A 175 -11.93 20.52 -4.51
C LEU A 175 -10.58 21.03 -4.97
N VAL A 176 -9.86 21.68 -4.06
CA VAL A 176 -8.46 22.09 -4.25
C VAL A 176 -7.69 21.72 -3.00
N GLY A 177 -6.51 21.17 -3.17
CA GLY A 177 -5.65 20.77 -2.07
C GLY A 177 -4.24 20.43 -2.50
N GLY A 178 -3.44 20.08 -1.52
CA GLY A 178 -2.07 19.62 -1.73
C GLY A 178 -1.57 18.80 -0.56
N ARG A 179 -0.56 18.01 -0.83
CA ARG A 179 0.15 17.17 0.13
C ARG A 179 1.63 17.49 0.06
N LEU A 180 2.27 17.53 1.19
CA LEU A 180 3.70 17.62 1.37
C LEU A 180 4.18 16.29 1.94
N ASP A 181 5.18 15.71 1.29
CA ASP A 181 5.78 14.44 1.70
C ASP A 181 7.28 14.62 1.90
N LYS A 182 7.78 14.14 3.04
CA LYS A 182 9.22 13.99 3.31
C LYS A 182 9.54 12.51 3.41
N HIS A 183 10.23 12.01 2.40
CA HIS A 183 10.69 10.63 2.30
C HIS A 183 12.16 10.55 2.75
N ASN A 184 12.56 9.50 3.49
CA ASN A 184 13.92 9.38 4.01
C ASN A 184 15.00 9.20 2.93
N LEU A 185 14.64 8.64 1.76
CA LEU A 185 15.57 8.45 0.64
C LEU A 185 15.60 9.64 -0.34
N ILE A 186 14.85 10.72 -0.08
CA ILE A 186 14.76 11.90 -0.94
C ILE A 186 15.11 13.15 -0.12
N ASP A 187 16.06 13.92 -0.61
CA ASP A 187 16.62 15.04 0.15
C ASP A 187 15.65 16.22 0.32
N HIS A 188 14.72 16.42 -0.58
CA HIS A 188 13.76 17.52 -0.55
C HIS A 188 12.34 17.08 -0.19
N VAL A 189 11.51 18.04 0.15
CA VAL A 189 10.07 17.84 0.37
C VAL A 189 9.37 17.85 -0.99
N ILE A 190 8.50 16.86 -1.20
CA ILE A 190 7.74 16.71 -2.42
C ILE A 190 6.37 17.34 -2.22
N PHE A 191 5.94 18.14 -3.18
CA PHE A 191 4.61 18.76 -3.19
C PHE A 191 3.73 18.12 -4.26
N SER A 192 2.60 17.57 -3.85
CA SER A 192 1.63 16.91 -4.72
C SER A 192 0.31 17.69 -4.72
N PRO A 193 0.06 18.57 -5.73
CA PRO A 193 -1.19 19.28 -5.87
C PRO A 193 -2.32 18.39 -6.37
N ARG A 194 -3.56 18.78 -6.01
CA ARG A 194 -4.77 18.06 -6.36
C ARG A 194 -5.91 19.05 -6.61
N ALA A 195 -6.67 18.84 -7.68
CA ALA A 195 -7.87 19.60 -7.99
C ALA A 195 -8.93 18.68 -8.62
N ASN A 196 -10.19 18.80 -8.19
CA ASN A 196 -11.32 18.10 -8.78
C ASN A 196 -12.47 19.08 -9.00
N LEU A 197 -13.13 18.96 -10.11
CA LEU A 197 -14.32 19.69 -10.47
C LEU A 197 -15.42 18.71 -10.85
N ARG A 198 -16.58 18.82 -10.22
CA ARG A 198 -17.81 18.14 -10.61
C ARG A 198 -18.87 19.18 -10.97
N PHE A 199 -19.54 18.95 -12.09
CA PHE A 199 -20.65 19.79 -12.54
C PHE A 199 -21.83 18.91 -12.97
N ASN A 200 -22.99 19.15 -12.39
CA ASN A 200 -24.26 18.52 -12.72
C ASN A 200 -25.17 19.52 -13.41
N PRO A 201 -25.12 19.67 -14.75
CA PRO A 201 -25.98 20.61 -15.49
C PRO A 201 -27.45 20.29 -15.33
N VAL A 202 -27.78 19.00 -15.34
CA VAL A 202 -29.12 18.46 -15.10
C VAL A 202 -29.00 17.20 -14.24
N ARG A 203 -30.13 16.71 -13.70
CA ARG A 203 -30.19 15.60 -12.74
C ARG A 203 -29.45 14.35 -13.19
N ASP A 204 -29.53 14.03 -14.47
CA ASP A 204 -29.02 12.75 -15.02
C ASP A 204 -27.66 12.89 -15.71
N VAL A 205 -27.03 14.08 -15.67
CA VAL A 205 -25.70 14.34 -16.26
C VAL A 205 -24.72 14.78 -15.19
N ASN A 206 -23.63 14.05 -15.09
CA ASN A 206 -22.52 14.33 -14.18
C ASN A 206 -21.21 14.45 -14.97
N LEU A 207 -20.64 15.64 -15.01
CA LEU A 207 -19.35 15.92 -15.65
C LEU A 207 -18.28 16.05 -14.56
N ARG A 208 -17.13 15.38 -14.77
CA ARG A 208 -16.01 15.42 -13.82
C ARG A 208 -14.70 15.71 -14.55
N LEU A 209 -13.90 16.58 -13.94
CA LEU A 209 -12.52 16.85 -14.31
C LEU A 209 -11.66 16.68 -13.07
N SER A 210 -10.57 15.90 -13.18
CA SER A 210 -9.66 15.64 -12.07
C SER A 210 -8.22 15.89 -12.52
N TYR A 211 -7.46 16.54 -11.64
CA TYR A 211 -6.02 16.67 -11.75
C TYR A 211 -5.40 16.25 -10.41
N SER A 212 -4.37 15.45 -10.48
CA SER A 212 -3.54 15.12 -9.31
C SER A 212 -2.14 14.78 -9.77
N SER A 213 -1.14 15.20 -9.02
CA SER A 213 0.20 14.65 -9.13
C SER A 213 0.51 13.76 -7.92
N GLY A 214 1.45 12.87 -8.10
CA GLY A 214 2.01 12.01 -7.07
C GLY A 214 3.46 11.77 -7.41
N PHE A 215 4.13 11.00 -6.61
CA PHE A 215 5.51 10.57 -6.84
C PHE A 215 5.66 9.08 -6.52
N ARG A 216 6.71 8.50 -7.07
CA ARG A 216 7.19 7.17 -6.72
C ARG A 216 8.63 7.31 -6.24
N ALA A 217 8.89 6.92 -5.00
CA ALA A 217 10.24 6.94 -4.46
C ALA A 217 11.04 5.74 -5.00
N PRO A 218 12.38 5.88 -5.14
CA PRO A 218 13.24 4.77 -5.49
C PRO A 218 13.28 3.76 -4.34
N GLN A 219 12.64 2.63 -4.53
CA GLN A 219 12.60 1.53 -3.55
C GLN A 219 12.59 0.19 -4.26
N THR A 220 12.84 -0.87 -3.51
CA THR A 220 12.76 -2.24 -4.02
C THR A 220 11.29 -2.62 -4.26
N TYR A 221 11.01 -3.16 -5.44
CA TYR A 221 9.69 -3.67 -5.84
C TYR A 221 9.68 -5.20 -5.91
N ASP A 222 8.52 -5.78 -6.14
CA ASP A 222 8.36 -7.23 -6.25
C ASP A 222 9.20 -7.82 -7.40
N GLU A 223 9.34 -7.10 -8.50
CA GLU A 223 10.19 -7.47 -9.63
C GLU A 223 11.67 -7.55 -9.22
N ASP A 224 12.12 -6.70 -8.30
CA ASP A 224 13.49 -6.73 -7.78
C ASP A 224 13.73 -7.94 -6.85
N LEU A 225 12.69 -8.50 -6.27
CA LEU A 225 12.72 -9.69 -5.43
C LEU A 225 12.55 -10.99 -6.22
N HIS A 226 12.16 -10.88 -7.48
CA HIS A 226 11.98 -12.02 -8.38
C HIS A 226 13.30 -12.35 -9.09
N VAL A 227 13.71 -13.61 -9.04
CA VAL A 227 14.84 -14.13 -9.81
C VAL A 227 14.30 -14.89 -11.00
N ALA A 228 14.34 -14.29 -12.19
CA ALA A 228 13.94 -14.96 -13.41
C ALA A 228 14.99 -15.96 -13.83
N ALA A 229 14.66 -17.24 -13.84
CA ALA A 229 15.51 -18.31 -14.31
C ALA A 229 15.02 -18.78 -15.70
N VAL A 230 15.69 -18.36 -16.76
CA VAL A 230 15.36 -18.73 -18.13
C VAL A 230 16.57 -19.41 -18.75
N GLY A 231 16.41 -20.64 -19.24
CA GLY A 231 17.47 -21.36 -19.94
C GLY A 231 18.72 -21.68 -19.10
N GLY A 232 18.59 -21.74 -17.77
CA GLY A 232 19.69 -21.99 -16.84
C GLY A 232 20.42 -20.73 -16.35
N GLU A 233 20.03 -19.54 -16.82
CA GLU A 233 20.58 -18.26 -16.36
C GLU A 233 19.61 -17.55 -15.42
N ALA A 234 20.13 -17.00 -14.31
CA ALA A 234 19.36 -16.21 -13.37
C ALA A 234 19.57 -14.72 -13.63
N THR A 235 18.49 -14.00 -13.82
CA THR A 235 18.51 -12.52 -13.96
C THR A 235 18.16 -11.88 -12.62
N MET A 236 19.02 -10.99 -12.15
CA MET A 236 18.79 -10.19 -10.94
C MET A 236 18.81 -8.70 -11.27
N ILE A 237 17.84 -7.98 -10.78
CA ILE A 237 17.74 -6.53 -10.92
C ILE A 237 18.53 -5.87 -9.80
N ARG A 238 19.30 -4.83 -10.09
CA ARG A 238 20.00 -3.99 -9.12
C ARG A 238 19.61 -2.54 -9.34
N GLN A 239 19.18 -1.88 -8.27
CA GLN A 239 18.90 -0.45 -8.32
C GLN A 239 20.20 0.35 -8.49
N ALA A 240 20.16 1.40 -9.29
CA ALA A 240 21.25 2.34 -9.42
C ALA A 240 21.33 3.28 -8.20
N GLU A 241 22.54 3.72 -7.82
CA GLU A 241 22.74 4.57 -6.64
C GLU A 241 22.18 6.00 -6.78
N ASN A 242 21.88 6.45 -8.00
CA ASN A 242 21.45 7.84 -8.30
C ASN A 242 19.99 7.92 -8.79
N LEU A 243 19.12 7.01 -8.36
CA LEU A 243 17.71 7.06 -8.69
C LEU A 243 17.04 8.26 -8.00
N ARG A 244 16.11 8.89 -8.72
CA ARG A 244 15.27 9.98 -8.23
C ARG A 244 13.81 9.52 -8.24
N GLU A 245 12.96 10.28 -7.54
CA GLU A 245 11.52 10.12 -7.63
C GLU A 245 11.01 10.34 -9.07
N GLU A 246 10.01 9.57 -9.47
CA GLU A 246 9.24 9.72 -10.71
C GLU A 246 7.94 10.47 -10.47
#